data_0f5679b4af1701ba09e600829ae495ab
#
_entry.id   0f5679b4af1701ba09e600829ae495ab
#
_cell.length_a   1.000
_cell.length_b   1.000
_cell.length_c   1.000
_cell.angle_alpha   90.00
_cell.angle_beta   90.00
_cell.angle_gamma   90.00
#
_symmetry.space_group_name_H-M   'P 1'
#
loop_
_entity.id
_entity.type
_entity.pdbx_description
1 polymer ?
#
loop_
_entity_poly.entity_id
_entity_poly.type
_entity_poly.pdbx_seq_one_letter_code
_entity_poly.pdbx_strand_id
1 'polypeptide(L)'
;MIAIDTNVVVRFLVDDDHEQFRRAQRVIANALVFISNTVLLECEWVLRSVYEYEPRDFVEALRNFAGLEKVTLEDPELAATALKWHEQGMDFADALHLAGSVGCDAFLTFDRRLVKAATPLGAGTVRSP
;
A
#
# COMPACT_ATOMS: atom_id res chain seq x y z
N MET A 1 1.24 -10.00 -18.95
CA MET A 1 1.02 -9.21 -17.73
C MET A 1 1.22 -7.73 -18.05
N ILE A 2 0.34 -6.89 -17.54
CA ILE A 2 0.35 -5.44 -17.82
C ILE A 2 0.56 -4.72 -16.50
N ALA A 3 1.59 -3.87 -16.41
CA ALA A 3 1.75 -2.98 -15.26
C ALA A 3 0.79 -1.81 -15.40
N ILE A 4 0.18 -1.42 -14.30
CA ILE A 4 -0.75 -0.28 -14.27
C ILE A 4 -0.26 0.78 -13.30
N ASP A 5 -0.54 2.03 -13.66
CA ASP A 5 -0.15 3.19 -12.88
C ASP A 5 -1.17 3.48 -11.78
N THR A 6 -0.76 4.33 -10.86
CA THR A 6 -1.57 4.79 -9.73
C THR A 6 -2.97 5.26 -10.16
N ASN A 7 -3.05 6.05 -11.23
CA ASN A 7 -4.35 6.57 -11.68
C ASN A 7 -5.31 5.46 -12.11
N VAL A 8 -4.82 4.37 -12.67
CA VAL A 8 -5.67 3.24 -13.05
C VAL A 8 -6.23 2.57 -11.81
N VAL A 9 -5.40 2.34 -10.79
CA VAL A 9 -5.84 1.77 -9.51
C VAL A 9 -6.87 2.68 -8.85
N VAL A 10 -6.55 3.97 -8.73
CA VAL A 10 -7.44 4.94 -8.07
C VAL A 10 -8.78 5.05 -8.81
N ARG A 11 -8.76 5.12 -10.14
CA ARG A 11 -10.01 5.15 -10.92
C ARG A 11 -10.84 3.88 -10.76
N PHE A 12 -10.19 2.75 -10.59
CA PHE A 12 -10.89 1.49 -10.30
C PHE A 12 -11.52 1.48 -8.90
N LEU A 13 -10.84 2.06 -7.92
CA LEU A 13 -11.31 2.07 -6.53
C LEU A 13 -12.35 3.17 -6.26
N VAL A 14 -12.27 4.29 -6.98
CA VAL A 14 -13.13 5.46 -6.78
C VAL A 14 -13.82 5.81 -8.10
N ASP A 15 -15.15 5.75 -8.10
CA ASP A 15 -15.94 6.06 -9.29
C ASP A 15 -16.36 7.54 -9.28
N ASP A 16 -15.40 8.43 -9.44
CA ASP A 16 -15.62 9.87 -9.58
C ASP A 16 -15.47 10.37 -11.03
N ASP A 17 -14.88 9.52 -11.88
CA ASP A 17 -14.85 9.70 -13.34
C ASP A 17 -15.32 8.39 -13.96
N HIS A 18 -16.60 8.33 -14.28
CA HIS A 18 -17.25 7.08 -14.67
C HIS A 18 -16.67 6.47 -15.94
N GLU A 19 -16.25 7.28 -16.90
CA GLU A 19 -15.60 6.78 -18.13
C GLU A 19 -14.28 6.10 -17.81
N GLN A 20 -13.42 6.75 -17.03
CA GLN A 20 -12.14 6.18 -16.62
C GLN A 20 -12.31 4.97 -15.71
N PHE A 21 -13.30 4.99 -14.83
CA PHE A 21 -13.66 3.84 -14.00
C PHE A 21 -13.98 2.62 -14.86
N ARG A 22 -14.81 2.78 -15.89
CA ARG A 22 -15.16 1.67 -16.78
C ARG A 22 -13.98 1.16 -17.59
N ARG A 23 -13.08 2.04 -18.01
CA ARG A 23 -11.86 1.65 -18.71
C ARG A 23 -10.93 0.86 -17.79
N ALA A 24 -10.75 1.30 -16.55
CA ALA A 24 -9.97 0.58 -15.55
C ALA A 24 -10.57 -0.80 -15.26
N GLN A 25 -11.88 -0.88 -15.10
CA GLN A 25 -12.57 -2.16 -14.90
C GLN A 25 -12.30 -3.14 -16.04
N ARG A 26 -12.33 -2.66 -17.28
CA ARG A 26 -12.07 -3.52 -18.45
C ARG A 26 -10.67 -4.08 -18.45
N VAL A 27 -9.67 -3.27 -18.11
CA VAL A 27 -8.28 -3.73 -18.03
C VAL A 27 -8.16 -4.81 -16.97
N ILE A 28 -8.66 -4.55 -15.78
CA ILE A 28 -8.53 -5.46 -14.64
C ILE A 28 -9.32 -6.75 -14.83
N ALA A 29 -10.43 -6.70 -15.55
CA ALA A 29 -11.24 -7.88 -15.85
C ALA A 29 -10.62 -8.78 -16.94
N ASN A 30 -9.82 -8.22 -17.84
CA ASN A 30 -9.40 -8.92 -19.06
C ASN A 30 -7.90 -9.16 -19.18
N ALA A 31 -7.10 -8.70 -18.23
CA ALA A 31 -5.64 -8.86 -18.29
C ALA A 31 -5.08 -9.20 -16.91
N LEU A 32 -3.96 -9.91 -16.90
CA LEU A 32 -3.16 -10.03 -15.68
C LEU A 32 -2.48 -8.68 -15.45
N VAL A 33 -2.73 -8.06 -14.30
CA VAL A 33 -2.19 -6.75 -13.97
C VAL A 33 -1.15 -6.86 -12.86
N PHE A 34 -0.13 -6.02 -12.97
CA PHE A 34 0.98 -5.95 -12.03
C PHE A 34 1.00 -4.57 -11.37
N ILE A 35 1.14 -4.57 -10.04
CA ILE A 35 1.18 -3.36 -9.22
C ILE A 35 2.53 -3.33 -8.50
N SER A 36 3.35 -2.31 -8.78
CA SER A 36 4.62 -2.13 -8.08
C SER A 36 4.43 -1.55 -6.67
N ASN A 37 5.43 -1.73 -5.82
CA ASN A 37 5.41 -1.17 -4.47
C ASN A 37 5.31 0.35 -4.48
N THR A 38 5.94 1.01 -5.45
CA THR A 38 5.86 2.47 -5.57
C THR A 38 4.47 2.94 -5.97
N VAL A 39 3.77 2.17 -6.78
CA VAL A 39 2.36 2.45 -7.11
C VAL A 39 1.47 2.29 -5.87
N LEU A 40 1.70 1.25 -5.06
CA LEU A 40 0.96 1.11 -3.79
C LEU A 40 1.16 2.32 -2.89
N LEU A 41 2.40 2.77 -2.76
CA LEU A 41 2.74 3.93 -1.94
C LEU A 41 2.00 5.18 -2.41
N GLU A 42 2.02 5.43 -3.71
CA GLU A 42 1.34 6.59 -4.28
C GLU A 42 -0.18 6.49 -4.17
N CYS A 43 -0.75 5.29 -4.32
CA CYS A 43 -2.18 5.07 -4.12
C CYS A 43 -2.63 5.49 -2.72
N GLU A 44 -1.89 5.12 -1.68
CA GLU A 44 -2.21 5.55 -0.32
C GLU A 44 -2.19 7.06 -0.19
N TRP A 45 -1.14 7.70 -0.71
CA TRP A 45 -1.04 9.15 -0.65
C TRP A 45 -2.21 9.85 -1.34
N VAL A 46 -2.60 9.40 -2.54
CA VAL A 46 -3.71 9.98 -3.30
C VAL A 46 -5.04 9.75 -2.57
N LEU A 47 -5.31 8.52 -2.15
CA LEU A 47 -6.58 8.20 -1.49
C LEU A 47 -6.74 8.95 -0.17
N ARG A 48 -5.66 9.14 0.58
CA ARG A 48 -5.68 9.91 1.82
C ARG A 48 -5.80 11.41 1.56
N SER A 49 -4.99 11.97 0.67
CA SER A 49 -4.90 13.43 0.50
C SER A 49 -6.00 14.01 -0.38
N VAL A 50 -6.50 13.27 -1.35
CA VAL A 50 -7.55 13.73 -2.28
C VAL A 50 -8.93 13.24 -1.86
N TYR A 51 -9.05 11.99 -1.41
CA TYR A 51 -10.34 11.36 -1.10
C TYR A 51 -10.58 11.17 0.39
N GLU A 52 -9.67 11.66 1.23
CA GLU A 52 -9.80 11.65 2.70
C GLU A 52 -9.99 10.25 3.30
N TYR A 53 -9.38 9.23 2.70
CA TYR A 53 -9.40 7.88 3.23
C TYR A 53 -8.69 7.82 4.58
N GLU A 54 -9.33 7.18 5.54
CA GLU A 54 -8.68 6.77 6.78
C GLU A 54 -7.85 5.50 6.54
N PRO A 55 -6.88 5.19 7.42
CA PRO A 55 -6.08 3.97 7.27
C PRO A 55 -6.92 2.71 7.06
N ARG A 56 -8.00 2.55 7.79
CA ARG A 56 -8.88 1.39 7.67
C ARG A 56 -9.53 1.31 6.28
N ASP A 57 -9.93 2.44 5.71
CA ASP A 57 -10.55 2.48 4.39
C ASP A 57 -9.57 2.05 3.32
N PHE A 58 -8.33 2.55 3.40
CA PHE A 58 -7.29 2.19 2.46
C PHE A 58 -6.93 0.71 2.56
N VAL A 59 -6.72 0.20 3.76
CA VAL A 59 -6.36 -1.20 3.99
C VAL A 59 -7.44 -2.14 3.46
N GLU A 60 -8.71 -1.84 3.71
CA GLU A 60 -9.83 -2.63 3.20
C GLU A 60 -9.87 -2.61 1.66
N ALA A 61 -9.76 -1.43 1.07
CA ALA A 61 -9.78 -1.28 -0.39
C ALA A 61 -8.63 -2.04 -1.05
N LEU A 62 -7.43 -1.93 -0.51
CA LEU A 62 -6.25 -2.61 -1.05
C LEU A 62 -6.29 -4.12 -0.86
N ARG A 63 -6.77 -4.61 0.28
CA ARG A 63 -6.93 -6.05 0.50
C ARG A 63 -7.93 -6.64 -0.50
N ASN A 64 -9.05 -5.97 -0.71
CA ASN A 64 -10.05 -6.43 -1.69
C ASN A 64 -9.48 -6.40 -3.12
N PHE A 65 -8.77 -5.34 -3.47
CA PHE A 65 -8.16 -5.20 -4.79
C PHE A 65 -7.09 -6.27 -5.03
N ALA A 66 -6.20 -6.47 -4.08
CA ALA A 66 -5.14 -7.47 -4.16
C ALA A 66 -5.69 -8.91 -4.18
N GLY A 67 -6.89 -9.12 -3.65
CA GLY A 67 -7.58 -10.41 -3.68
C GLY A 67 -8.20 -10.78 -5.01
N LEU A 68 -8.25 -9.86 -5.97
CA LEU A 68 -8.79 -10.16 -7.30
C LEU A 68 -7.87 -11.12 -8.04
N GLU A 69 -8.47 -12.06 -8.76
CA GLU A 69 -7.74 -13.18 -9.40
C GLU A 69 -6.60 -12.71 -10.32
N LYS A 70 -6.83 -11.64 -11.07
CA LYS A 70 -5.89 -11.17 -12.08
C LYS A 70 -4.96 -10.05 -11.60
N VAL A 71 -4.98 -9.74 -10.31
CA VAL A 71 -4.11 -8.72 -9.72
C VAL A 71 -2.90 -9.38 -9.05
N THR A 72 -1.71 -8.92 -9.42
CA THR A 72 -0.45 -9.39 -8.86
C THR A 72 0.31 -8.19 -8.29
N LEU A 73 0.63 -8.24 -7.00
CA LEU A 73 1.50 -7.26 -6.36
C LEU A 73 2.96 -7.65 -6.55
N GLU A 74 3.85 -6.67 -6.60
CA GLU A 74 5.29 -6.89 -6.73
C GLU A 74 5.82 -7.79 -5.61
N ASP A 75 5.41 -7.52 -4.38
CA ASP A 75 5.78 -8.31 -3.20
C ASP A 75 4.56 -8.43 -2.28
N PRO A 76 3.76 -9.50 -2.44
CA PRO A 76 2.54 -9.67 -1.66
C PRO A 76 2.76 -9.74 -0.14
N GLU A 77 3.85 -10.38 0.30
CA GLU A 77 4.15 -10.52 1.72
C GLU A 77 4.52 -9.17 2.35
N LEU A 78 5.36 -8.40 1.66
CA LEU A 78 5.73 -7.05 2.08
C LEU A 78 4.49 -6.16 2.18
N ALA A 79 3.65 -6.20 1.17
CA ALA A 79 2.42 -5.41 1.14
C ALA A 79 1.48 -5.80 2.29
N ALA A 80 1.28 -7.08 2.54
CA ALA A 80 0.43 -7.56 3.63
C ALA A 80 0.94 -7.08 5.00
N THR A 81 2.24 -7.15 5.23
CA THR A 81 2.87 -6.67 6.47
C THR A 81 2.70 -5.17 6.64
N ALA A 82 2.97 -4.40 5.57
CA ALA A 82 2.84 -2.95 5.61
C ALA A 82 1.39 -2.51 5.86
N LEU A 83 0.42 -3.16 5.22
CA LEU A 83 -1.00 -2.87 5.45
C LEU A 83 -1.41 -3.16 6.89
N LYS A 84 -0.95 -4.27 7.45
CA LYS A 84 -1.21 -4.61 8.85
C LYS A 84 -0.69 -3.55 9.81
N TRP A 85 0.54 -3.12 9.63
CA TRP A 85 1.13 -2.08 10.49
C TRP A 85 0.44 -0.72 10.29
N HIS A 86 0.09 -0.39 9.06
CA HIS A 86 -0.63 0.84 8.75
C HIS A 86 -2.00 0.87 9.44
N GLU A 87 -2.73 -0.24 9.39
CA GLU A 87 -4.02 -0.37 10.09
C GLU A 87 -3.89 -0.13 11.60
N GLN A 88 -2.73 -0.50 12.16
CA GLN A 88 -2.43 -0.33 13.58
C GLN A 88 -1.84 1.03 13.94
N GLY A 89 -1.77 1.97 12.98
CA GLY A 89 -1.41 3.36 13.23
C GLY A 89 -0.08 3.82 12.66
N MET A 90 0.69 2.96 12.00
CA MET A 90 1.94 3.37 11.38
C MET A 90 1.68 4.08 10.06
N ASP A 91 2.43 5.15 9.76
CA ASP A 91 2.42 5.77 8.45
C ASP A 91 2.73 4.74 7.36
N PHE A 92 2.00 4.77 6.23
CA PHE A 92 2.12 3.71 5.25
C PHE A 92 3.50 3.68 4.56
N ALA A 93 4.07 4.86 4.27
CA ALA A 93 5.41 4.92 3.71
C ALA A 93 6.43 4.29 4.66
N ASP A 94 6.34 4.62 5.95
CA ASP A 94 7.20 4.04 6.99
C ASP A 94 6.98 2.53 7.09
N ALA A 95 5.75 2.09 7.02
CA ALA A 95 5.41 0.66 7.05
C ALA A 95 6.04 -0.09 5.87
N LEU A 96 6.00 0.50 4.67
CA LEU A 96 6.66 -0.08 3.49
C LEU A 96 8.18 -0.13 3.64
N HIS A 97 8.80 0.96 4.11
CA HIS A 97 10.24 0.98 4.35
C HIS A 97 10.66 -0.11 5.32
N LEU A 98 9.94 -0.21 6.42
CA LEU A 98 10.25 -1.15 7.49
C LEU A 98 10.01 -2.60 7.04
N ALA A 99 8.90 -2.87 6.37
CA ALA A 99 8.59 -4.19 5.82
C ALA A 99 9.63 -4.60 4.76
N GLY A 100 10.13 -3.64 3.99
CA GLY A 100 11.18 -3.89 2.99
C GLY A 100 12.56 -4.15 3.59
N SER A 101 12.74 -3.91 4.88
CA SER A 101 14.03 -4.12 5.56
C SER A 101 14.07 -5.39 6.42
N VAL A 102 13.12 -6.29 6.25
CA VAL A 102 13.12 -7.58 6.92
C VAL A 102 14.41 -8.34 6.57
N GLY A 103 15.07 -8.87 7.60
CA GLY A 103 16.37 -9.55 7.45
C GLY A 103 17.56 -8.65 7.72
N CYS A 104 17.36 -7.33 7.85
CA CYS A 104 18.43 -6.43 8.32
C CYS A 104 18.51 -6.47 9.84
N ASP A 105 19.72 -6.18 10.37
CA ASP A 105 19.93 -6.21 11.83
C ASP A 105 19.17 -5.09 12.54
N ALA A 106 19.02 -3.94 11.90
CA ALA A 106 18.30 -2.80 12.45
C ALA A 106 17.80 -1.87 11.34
N PHE A 107 16.77 -1.12 11.65
CA PHE A 107 16.32 0.01 10.86
C PHE A 107 16.62 1.29 11.64
N LEU A 108 17.41 2.17 11.06
CA LEU A 108 17.84 3.40 11.72
C LEU A 108 17.03 4.58 11.21
N THR A 109 16.53 5.39 12.12
CA THR A 109 15.75 6.57 11.78
C THR A 109 15.90 7.65 12.85
N PHE A 110 15.85 8.90 12.42
CA PHE A 110 15.71 10.03 13.35
C PHE A 110 14.26 10.31 13.74
N ASP A 111 13.29 9.64 13.11
CA ASP A 111 11.88 9.84 13.39
C ASP A 111 11.46 9.09 14.66
N ARG A 112 11.25 9.86 15.73
CA ARG A 112 10.83 9.30 17.03
C ARG A 112 9.46 8.67 17.00
N ARG A 113 8.57 9.17 16.13
CA ARG A 113 7.22 8.60 15.98
C ARG A 113 7.30 7.20 15.40
N LEU A 114 8.19 6.99 14.43
CA LEU A 114 8.39 5.67 13.85
C LEU A 114 8.95 4.69 14.86
N VAL A 115 9.98 5.09 15.62
CA VAL A 115 10.53 4.23 16.68
C VAL A 115 9.44 3.83 17.67
N LYS A 116 8.64 4.79 18.12
CA LYS A 116 7.56 4.55 19.08
C LYS A 116 6.47 3.65 18.50
N ALA A 117 6.09 3.83 17.24
CA ALA A 117 5.06 3.03 16.59
C ALA A 117 5.51 1.60 16.33
N ALA A 118 6.77 1.40 15.97
CA ALA A 118 7.31 0.08 15.63
C ALA A 118 7.46 -0.85 16.84
N THR A 119 7.81 -0.32 17.99
CA THR A 119 8.10 -1.12 19.20
C THR A 119 6.95 -2.05 19.60
N PRO A 120 5.71 -1.58 19.78
CA PRO A 120 4.61 -2.46 20.19
C PRO A 120 4.16 -3.42 19.09
N LEU A 121 4.53 -3.17 17.83
CA LEU A 121 4.13 -4.01 16.70
C LEU A 121 5.09 -5.18 16.47
N GLY A 122 6.21 -5.23 17.21
CA GLY A 122 7.23 -6.26 16.99
C GLY A 122 7.88 -6.18 15.62
N ALA A 123 8.03 -4.98 15.09
CA ALA A 123 8.48 -4.74 13.73
C ALA A 123 10.02 -4.77 13.57
N GLY A 124 10.70 -5.52 14.43
CA GLY A 124 12.16 -5.62 14.42
C GLY A 124 12.83 -4.52 15.24
N THR A 125 14.14 -4.37 15.08
CA THR A 125 14.93 -3.37 15.79
C THR A 125 14.87 -2.04 15.04
N VAL A 126 14.13 -1.08 15.59
CA VAL A 126 14.01 0.28 15.03
C VAL A 126 14.57 1.25 16.07
N ARG A 127 15.59 1.99 15.71
CA ARG A 127 16.27 2.86 16.67
C ARG A 127 16.94 4.07 16.01
N SER A 128 17.28 5.04 16.83
CA SER A 128 18.10 6.18 16.39
C SER A 128 19.53 5.74 16.06
N PRO A 129 20.16 6.40 15.11
CA PRO A 129 21.58 6.18 14.81
C PRO A 129 22.47 6.55 16.00
#